data_575148866552318c355b779eaf7524bc
#
_entry.id   575148866552318c355b779eaf7524bc
#
_cell.length_a   1.000
_cell.length_b   1.000
_cell.length_c   1.000
_cell.angle_alpha   90.00
_cell.angle_beta   90.00
_cell.angle_gamma   90.00
#
_symmetry.space_group_name_H-M   'P 1'
#
loop_
_entity.id
_entity.type
_entity.pdbx_description
1 polymer ?
#
loop_
_entity_poly.entity_id
_entity_poly.type
_entity_poly.pdbx_seq_one_letter_code
_entity_poly.pdbx_strand_id
1 'polypeptide(L)'
;MKNSQKRTCCDISLIHQDEFHDFCKNGKPASFTRNRKMPLTDFLFTMINRRGITLSLELRNYMKTAHPGTEISNPGYLKQRMKLNPLAFYELYRHHNRNFYADPGFSTFQGYLVLAADGSGVNIPTTKENLEEFGTSNRKGTKPQASIGLGCLYDVMNRMILESDCCKCKFDEMRLAEGQIDRLPETMSTTPFLVVMDRGYPSTAAFIRMMEKGILFLARLKSSDYKKEQAAMAASDAWVDIYLDKSRIRHYQGTDIGRRMAELGHVTLRMVKVPLPDNKEEILITNLPSETFDHLKIAELYLMRWNKEGYFSQSSSFFYDNSSVICRNYRKCMGIMQNRV
;
A
#
# COMPACT_ATOMS: atom_id res chain seq x y z
N MET A 1 -18.63 1.29 -18.68
CA MET A 1 -18.76 2.76 -18.68
C MET A 1 -19.78 3.29 -17.66
N LYS A 2 -21.02 2.79 -17.61
CA LYS A 2 -22.05 3.30 -16.67
C LYS A 2 -21.62 3.25 -15.18
N ASN A 3 -20.97 2.17 -14.73
CA ASN A 3 -20.56 2.03 -13.31
C ASN A 3 -19.41 2.97 -12.91
N SER A 4 -18.47 3.25 -13.82
CA SER A 4 -17.39 4.21 -13.55
C SER A 4 -17.93 5.63 -13.38
N GLN A 5 -18.87 6.05 -14.23
CA GLN A 5 -19.51 7.37 -14.09
C GLN A 5 -20.29 7.49 -12.77
N LYS A 6 -21.04 6.46 -12.40
CA LYS A 6 -21.78 6.43 -11.12
C LYS A 6 -20.83 6.59 -9.92
N ARG A 7 -19.71 5.87 -9.89
CA ARG A 7 -18.70 5.98 -8.81
C ARG A 7 -18.10 7.39 -8.76
N THR A 8 -17.70 7.93 -9.90
CA THR A 8 -17.20 9.33 -9.96
C THR A 8 -18.22 10.32 -9.43
N CYS A 9 -19.52 10.17 -9.76
CA CYS A 9 -20.58 11.00 -9.20
C CYS A 9 -20.69 10.86 -7.67
N CYS A 10 -20.55 9.65 -7.12
CA CYS A 10 -20.54 9.43 -5.66
C CYS A 10 -19.36 10.15 -4.99
N ASP A 11 -18.16 10.08 -5.57
CA ASP A 11 -16.98 10.77 -5.05
C ASP A 11 -17.13 12.29 -5.10
N ILE A 12 -17.67 12.82 -6.21
CA ILE A 12 -17.98 14.24 -6.35
C ILE A 12 -19.04 14.65 -5.31
N SER A 13 -20.07 13.84 -5.10
CA SER A 13 -21.09 14.10 -4.08
C SER A 13 -20.50 14.20 -2.68
N LEU A 14 -19.58 13.29 -2.31
CA LEU A 14 -18.86 13.36 -1.04
C LEU A 14 -18.09 14.68 -0.90
N ILE A 15 -17.36 15.08 -1.95
CA ILE A 15 -16.56 16.32 -1.96
C ILE A 15 -17.43 17.56 -1.70
N HIS A 16 -18.72 17.51 -2.02
CA HIS A 16 -19.66 18.63 -1.82
C HIS A 16 -20.47 18.56 -0.51
N GLN A 17 -20.25 17.55 0.33
CA GLN A 17 -20.95 17.45 1.62
C GLN A 17 -20.35 18.38 2.68
N ASP A 18 -21.17 19.02 3.47
CA ASP A 18 -20.72 19.96 4.51
C ASP A 18 -19.90 19.26 5.59
N GLU A 19 -20.25 18.05 5.99
CA GLU A 19 -19.51 17.23 6.94
C GLU A 19 -18.09 16.91 6.43
N PHE A 20 -17.96 16.60 5.15
CA PHE A 20 -16.66 16.37 4.52
C PHE A 20 -15.85 17.67 4.43
N HIS A 21 -16.50 18.79 4.15
CA HIS A 21 -15.85 20.12 4.18
C HIS A 21 -15.33 20.44 5.58
N ASP A 22 -16.11 20.17 6.62
CA ASP A 22 -15.70 20.40 8.01
C ASP A 22 -14.51 19.50 8.40
N PHE A 23 -14.52 18.25 8.00
CA PHE A 23 -13.40 17.34 8.17
C PHE A 23 -12.12 17.86 7.46
N CYS A 24 -12.27 18.44 6.27
CA CYS A 24 -11.16 19.04 5.53
C CYS A 24 -10.51 20.26 6.22
N LYS A 25 -11.19 20.92 7.16
CA LYS A 25 -10.68 22.12 7.86
C LYS A 25 -9.66 21.83 8.96
N ASN A 26 -9.33 20.57 9.22
CA ASN A 26 -8.32 20.15 10.20
C ASN A 26 -8.52 20.76 11.60
N GLY A 27 -9.74 20.71 12.12
CA GLY A 27 -10.11 21.28 13.42
C GLY A 27 -10.06 22.82 13.51
N LYS A 28 -9.96 23.51 12.36
CA LYS A 28 -9.95 24.98 12.27
C LYS A 28 -11.19 25.48 11.56
N PRO A 29 -12.32 25.69 12.24
CA PRO A 29 -13.60 26.07 11.61
C PRO A 29 -13.53 27.28 10.69
N ALA A 30 -12.68 28.25 10.99
CA ALA A 30 -12.48 29.46 10.19
C ALA A 30 -11.69 29.22 8.88
N SER A 31 -11.18 28.01 8.63
CA SER A 31 -10.50 27.69 7.38
C SER A 31 -11.52 27.52 6.25
N PHE A 32 -11.19 28.04 5.05
CA PHE A 32 -11.99 27.91 3.84
C PHE A 32 -13.42 28.52 3.92
N THR A 33 -13.70 29.39 4.90
CA THR A 33 -15.02 30.00 5.07
C THR A 33 -15.25 31.26 4.21
N ARG A 34 -14.17 31.90 3.77
CA ARG A 34 -14.28 33.13 2.96
C ARG A 34 -14.43 32.78 1.49
N ASN A 35 -15.31 33.50 0.80
CA ASN A 35 -15.40 33.42 -0.66
C ASN A 35 -14.08 33.95 -1.27
N ARG A 36 -13.27 33.04 -1.77
CA ARG A 36 -11.95 33.31 -2.36
C ARG A 36 -11.92 32.82 -3.81
N LYS A 37 -10.88 33.24 -4.55
CA LYS A 37 -10.63 32.82 -5.94
C LYS A 37 -10.60 31.32 -6.15
N MET A 38 -10.35 30.53 -5.11
CA MET A 38 -10.31 29.07 -5.14
C MET A 38 -11.01 28.53 -3.88
N PRO A 39 -12.21 27.99 -3.99
CA PRO A 39 -12.92 27.31 -2.91
C PRO A 39 -12.25 25.97 -2.53
N LEU A 40 -12.68 25.35 -1.44
CA LEU A 40 -12.09 24.10 -0.92
C LEU A 40 -12.16 22.97 -1.95
N THR A 41 -13.26 22.84 -2.67
CA THR A 41 -13.45 21.82 -3.72
C THR A 41 -12.39 21.92 -4.80
N ASP A 42 -12.01 23.12 -5.21
CA ASP A 42 -10.97 23.35 -6.22
C ASP A 42 -9.59 22.94 -5.72
N PHE A 43 -9.30 23.14 -4.42
CA PHE A 43 -8.07 22.62 -3.82
C PHE A 43 -8.00 21.10 -3.89
N LEU A 44 -9.10 20.41 -3.59
CA LEU A 44 -9.16 18.95 -3.68
C LEU A 44 -8.97 18.50 -5.13
N PHE A 45 -9.71 19.06 -6.07
CA PHE A 45 -9.61 18.72 -7.49
C PHE A 45 -8.23 19.02 -8.08
N THR A 46 -7.61 20.15 -7.74
CA THR A 46 -6.24 20.44 -8.23
C THR A 46 -5.22 19.47 -7.69
N MET A 47 -5.39 18.97 -6.48
CA MET A 47 -4.46 17.98 -5.89
C MET A 47 -4.67 16.58 -6.46
N ILE A 48 -5.91 16.17 -6.71
CA ILE A 48 -6.24 14.87 -7.31
C ILE A 48 -5.80 14.80 -8.78
N ASN A 49 -5.97 15.90 -9.53
CA ASN A 49 -5.70 15.94 -10.97
C ASN A 49 -4.28 16.39 -11.33
N ARG A 50 -3.32 16.35 -10.42
CA ARG A 50 -1.93 16.69 -10.71
C ARG A 50 -1.33 15.78 -11.79
N ARG A 51 -0.61 16.39 -12.74
CA ARG A 51 -0.01 15.71 -13.90
C ARG A 51 1.53 15.61 -13.82
N GLY A 52 2.14 16.01 -12.70
CA GLY A 52 3.59 15.98 -12.54
C GLY A 52 4.33 17.12 -13.26
N ILE A 53 3.63 18.16 -13.70
CA ILE A 53 4.23 19.38 -14.23
C ILE A 53 4.43 20.43 -13.12
N THR A 54 5.04 21.56 -13.43
CA THR A 54 5.26 22.62 -12.43
C THR A 54 3.94 23.16 -11.86
N LEU A 55 3.94 23.48 -10.56
CA LEU A 55 2.74 23.99 -9.87
C LEU A 55 2.11 25.19 -10.59
N SER A 56 2.93 26.10 -11.12
CA SER A 56 2.44 27.26 -11.85
C SER A 56 1.65 26.89 -13.10
N LEU A 57 2.12 25.88 -13.85
CA LEU A 57 1.44 25.39 -15.04
C LEU A 57 0.16 24.63 -14.68
N GLU A 58 0.19 23.81 -13.63
CA GLU A 58 -1.00 23.09 -13.16
C GLU A 58 -2.10 24.06 -12.74
N LEU A 59 -1.75 25.06 -11.92
CA LEU A 59 -2.71 26.07 -11.48
C LEU A 59 -3.26 26.90 -12.65
N ARG A 60 -2.40 27.32 -13.59
CA ARG A 60 -2.83 28.02 -14.80
C ARG A 60 -3.82 27.19 -15.62
N ASN A 61 -3.49 25.92 -15.86
CA ASN A 61 -4.33 25.02 -16.64
C ASN A 61 -5.69 24.79 -15.96
N TYR A 62 -5.67 24.55 -14.64
CA TYR A 62 -6.90 24.38 -13.86
C TYR A 62 -7.77 25.64 -13.89
N MET A 63 -7.20 26.80 -13.54
CA MET A 63 -7.93 28.07 -13.48
C MET A 63 -8.49 28.51 -14.85
N LYS A 64 -7.76 28.25 -15.94
CA LYS A 64 -8.24 28.52 -17.31
C LYS A 64 -9.55 27.77 -17.61
N THR A 65 -9.72 26.57 -17.06
CA THR A 65 -10.91 25.73 -17.30
C THR A 65 -12.01 26.01 -16.26
N ALA A 66 -11.65 26.02 -14.97
CA ALA A 66 -12.63 26.14 -13.88
C ALA A 66 -13.07 27.58 -13.60
N HIS A 67 -12.16 28.56 -13.72
CA HIS A 67 -12.40 29.98 -13.40
C HIS A 67 -11.73 30.91 -14.43
N PRO A 68 -12.24 30.96 -15.68
CA PRO A 68 -11.65 31.80 -16.72
C PRO A 68 -11.44 33.25 -16.26
N GLY A 69 -10.28 33.82 -16.54
CA GLY A 69 -9.95 35.21 -16.16
C GLY A 69 -9.50 35.38 -14.70
N THR A 70 -9.45 34.30 -13.90
CA THR A 70 -8.98 34.39 -12.53
C THR A 70 -7.58 33.80 -12.41
N GLU A 71 -6.66 34.51 -11.77
CA GLU A 71 -5.31 34.05 -11.50
C GLU A 71 -5.09 33.83 -10.01
N ILE A 72 -4.32 32.78 -9.66
CA ILE A 72 -3.89 32.47 -8.31
C ILE A 72 -2.35 32.37 -8.25
N SER A 73 -1.75 32.96 -7.24
CA SER A 73 -0.30 32.87 -7.05
C SER A 73 0.10 31.57 -6.35
N ASN A 74 1.26 31.01 -6.70
CA ASN A 74 1.82 29.82 -6.04
C ASN A 74 1.91 30.00 -4.51
N PRO A 75 2.44 31.10 -3.95
CA PRO A 75 2.46 31.30 -2.51
C PRO A 75 1.07 31.32 -1.88
N GLY A 76 0.09 31.93 -2.54
CA GLY A 76 -1.30 31.97 -2.08
C GLY A 76 -1.92 30.58 -2.03
N TYR A 77 -1.73 29.78 -3.08
CA TYR A 77 -2.17 28.39 -3.14
C TYR A 77 -1.51 27.54 -2.04
N LEU A 78 -0.18 27.59 -1.94
CA LEU A 78 0.57 26.80 -0.95
C LEU A 78 0.16 27.12 0.49
N LYS A 79 -0.05 28.42 0.80
CA LYS A 79 -0.51 28.86 2.12
C LYS A 79 -1.91 28.33 2.46
N GLN A 80 -2.82 28.25 1.50
CA GLN A 80 -4.15 27.68 1.72
C GLN A 80 -4.09 26.15 1.83
N ARG A 81 -3.33 25.49 0.95
CA ARG A 81 -3.13 24.03 0.99
C ARG A 81 -2.65 23.53 2.34
N MET A 82 -1.81 24.27 3.05
CA MET A 82 -1.33 23.91 4.38
C MET A 82 -2.43 23.87 5.45
N LYS A 83 -3.61 24.40 5.19
CA LYS A 83 -4.76 24.37 6.10
C LYS A 83 -5.63 23.15 5.92
N LEU A 84 -5.43 22.42 4.81
CA LEU A 84 -6.19 21.24 4.49
C LEU A 84 -5.78 20.07 5.39
N ASN A 85 -6.77 19.33 5.87
CA ASN A 85 -6.55 18.07 6.55
C ASN A 85 -6.10 17.01 5.51
N PRO A 86 -4.90 16.46 5.60
CA PRO A 86 -4.44 15.46 4.63
C PRO A 86 -5.24 14.16 4.69
N LEU A 87 -5.86 13.84 5.82
CA LEU A 87 -6.74 12.67 5.96
C LEU A 87 -8.00 12.75 5.08
N ALA A 88 -8.34 13.95 4.57
CA ALA A 88 -9.43 14.08 3.61
C ALA A 88 -9.21 13.25 2.35
N PHE A 89 -7.96 13.12 1.89
CA PHE A 89 -7.63 12.27 0.74
C PHE A 89 -7.73 10.78 1.06
N TYR A 90 -7.39 10.40 2.30
CA TYR A 90 -7.55 9.03 2.77
C TYR A 90 -9.02 8.64 2.86
N GLU A 91 -9.88 9.51 3.39
CA GLU A 91 -11.32 9.27 3.45
C GLU A 91 -11.97 9.22 2.05
N LEU A 92 -11.57 10.13 1.15
CA LEU A 92 -12.05 10.12 -0.23
C LEU A 92 -11.66 8.83 -0.96
N TYR A 93 -10.44 8.41 -0.79
CA TYR A 93 -9.89 7.17 -1.33
C TYR A 93 -10.64 5.93 -0.78
N ARG A 94 -10.87 5.86 0.52
CA ARG A 94 -11.65 4.76 1.15
C ARG A 94 -13.09 4.74 0.67
N HIS A 95 -13.71 5.92 0.53
CA HIS A 95 -15.04 6.04 -0.04
C HIS A 95 -15.10 5.51 -1.49
N HIS A 96 -14.11 5.88 -2.32
CA HIS A 96 -13.99 5.36 -3.68
C HIS A 96 -13.87 3.83 -3.72
N ASN A 97 -13.00 3.26 -2.88
CA ASN A 97 -12.80 1.81 -2.80
C ASN A 97 -14.08 1.10 -2.32
N ARG A 98 -14.73 1.58 -1.26
CA ARG A 98 -16.01 1.02 -0.80
C ARG A 98 -17.06 1.00 -1.91
N ASN A 99 -17.21 2.08 -2.65
CA ASN A 99 -18.15 2.16 -3.77
C ASN A 99 -17.76 1.23 -4.93
N PHE A 100 -16.46 1.02 -5.15
CA PHE A 100 -15.99 0.10 -6.16
C PHE A 100 -16.34 -1.35 -5.81
N TYR A 101 -16.07 -1.79 -4.60
CA TYR A 101 -16.31 -3.17 -4.15
C TYR A 101 -17.75 -3.45 -3.69
N ALA A 102 -18.59 -2.44 -3.56
CA ALA A 102 -20.04 -2.61 -3.40
C ALA A 102 -20.73 -3.05 -4.70
N ASP A 103 -20.11 -2.81 -5.84
CA ASP A 103 -20.62 -3.20 -7.17
C ASP A 103 -20.11 -4.60 -7.52
N PRO A 104 -20.94 -5.58 -7.93
CA PRO A 104 -20.51 -6.97 -8.18
C PRO A 104 -19.70 -7.15 -9.47
N GLY A 105 -19.26 -6.10 -10.13
CA GLY A 105 -18.57 -6.14 -11.42
C GLY A 105 -17.03 -6.18 -11.36
N PHE A 106 -16.41 -6.33 -10.19
CA PHE A 106 -14.96 -6.46 -10.07
C PHE A 106 -14.46 -7.88 -10.38
N SER A 107 -13.21 -7.97 -10.81
CA SER A 107 -12.58 -9.23 -11.21
C SER A 107 -11.99 -9.97 -10.02
N THR A 108 -12.12 -11.31 -10.02
CA THR A 108 -11.52 -12.20 -9.01
C THR A 108 -10.79 -13.35 -9.70
N PHE A 109 -9.81 -13.94 -9.01
CA PHE A 109 -9.14 -15.18 -9.41
C PHE A 109 -9.62 -16.31 -8.52
N GLN A 110 -10.28 -17.31 -9.09
CA GLN A 110 -10.90 -18.42 -8.34
C GLN A 110 -11.82 -17.95 -7.18
N GLY A 111 -12.51 -16.81 -7.36
CA GLY A 111 -13.38 -16.21 -6.35
C GLY A 111 -12.65 -15.32 -5.32
N TYR A 112 -11.34 -15.16 -5.39
CA TYR A 112 -10.55 -14.34 -4.49
C TYR A 112 -10.06 -13.05 -5.16
N LEU A 113 -10.00 -11.95 -4.41
CA LEU A 113 -9.21 -10.79 -4.80
C LEU A 113 -7.72 -11.13 -4.64
N VAL A 114 -6.91 -10.73 -5.60
CA VAL A 114 -5.47 -10.95 -5.59
C VAL A 114 -4.77 -9.67 -5.16
N LEU A 115 -4.29 -9.64 -3.93
CA LEU A 115 -3.65 -8.47 -3.33
C LEU A 115 -2.13 -8.64 -3.36
N ALA A 116 -1.43 -7.75 -4.04
CA ALA A 116 0.02 -7.68 -3.97
C ALA A 116 0.46 -6.71 -2.88
N ALA A 117 1.24 -7.20 -1.92
CA ALA A 117 1.96 -6.35 -0.97
C ALA A 117 3.27 -5.88 -1.59
N ASP A 118 3.60 -4.58 -1.43
CA ASP A 118 4.86 -4.02 -1.91
C ASP A 118 5.27 -2.77 -1.14
N GLY A 119 6.59 -2.59 -1.04
CA GLY A 119 7.22 -1.45 -0.44
C GLY A 119 8.17 -0.73 -1.40
N SER A 120 8.28 0.58 -1.25
CA SER A 120 9.19 1.41 -2.05
C SER A 120 9.75 2.56 -1.23
N GLY A 121 10.97 2.99 -1.54
CA GLY A 121 11.57 4.20 -0.98
C GLY A 121 11.42 5.38 -1.94
N VAL A 122 10.94 6.52 -1.43
CA VAL A 122 10.80 7.75 -2.22
C VAL A 122 11.67 8.85 -1.62
N ASN A 123 12.51 9.46 -2.46
CA ASN A 123 13.30 10.61 -2.05
C ASN A 123 12.43 11.84 -1.85
N ILE A 124 12.69 12.56 -0.77
CA ILE A 124 11.99 13.78 -0.40
C ILE A 124 12.99 14.92 -0.23
N PRO A 125 12.55 16.20 -0.19
CA PRO A 125 13.46 17.31 0.05
C PRO A 125 14.32 17.09 1.30
N THR A 126 15.64 17.21 1.15
CA THR A 126 16.59 16.96 2.24
C THR A 126 16.68 18.21 3.14
N THR A 127 15.81 18.27 4.13
CA THR A 127 15.85 19.23 5.22
C THR A 127 16.27 18.53 6.51
N LYS A 128 16.69 19.28 7.52
CA LYS A 128 17.06 18.75 8.83
C LYS A 128 15.88 17.97 9.42
N GLU A 129 14.70 18.55 9.40
CA GLU A 129 13.48 17.95 9.93
C GLU A 129 13.10 16.64 9.21
N ASN A 130 13.24 16.59 7.88
CA ASN A 130 12.94 15.39 7.13
C ASN A 130 13.95 14.27 7.37
N LEU A 131 15.22 14.60 7.57
CA LEU A 131 16.25 13.62 7.93
C LEU A 131 16.00 13.03 9.33
N GLU A 132 15.63 13.87 10.30
CA GLU A 132 15.33 13.44 11.67
C GLU A 132 14.07 12.56 11.72
N GLU A 133 13.03 12.94 11.00
CA GLU A 133 11.72 12.25 11.03
C GLU A 133 11.74 10.92 10.24
N PHE A 134 12.22 10.94 9.00
CA PHE A 134 12.08 9.83 8.07
C PHE A 134 13.38 9.04 7.87
N GLY A 135 14.53 9.67 8.13
CA GLY A 135 15.82 9.07 7.92
C GLY A 135 16.35 9.24 6.49
N THR A 136 17.31 8.42 6.14
CA THR A 136 18.07 8.54 4.89
C THR A 136 18.26 7.21 4.19
N SER A 137 18.21 7.22 2.86
CA SER A 137 18.49 6.08 1.97
C SER A 137 19.96 5.99 1.56
N ASN A 138 20.91 6.34 2.44
CA ASN A 138 22.33 6.44 2.09
C ASN A 138 22.90 5.18 1.41
N ARG A 139 23.47 5.37 0.23
CA ARG A 139 24.55 4.51 -0.26
C ARG A 139 25.87 5.02 0.34
N LYS A 140 26.74 4.13 0.82
CA LYS A 140 28.08 4.50 1.33
C LYS A 140 28.76 5.46 0.36
N GLY A 141 29.24 6.60 0.86
CA GLY A 141 30.00 7.59 0.07
C GLY A 141 29.17 8.69 -0.63
N THR A 142 27.84 8.69 -0.51
CA THR A 142 26.99 9.77 -1.06
C THR A 142 26.49 10.71 0.04
N LYS A 143 26.16 11.96 -0.36
CA LYS A 143 25.51 12.91 0.56
C LYS A 143 24.19 12.33 1.07
N PRO A 144 23.84 12.55 2.35
CA PRO A 144 22.56 12.11 2.90
C PRO A 144 21.39 12.64 2.07
N GLN A 145 20.51 11.73 1.63
CA GLN A 145 19.26 12.07 0.95
C GLN A 145 18.09 11.63 1.82
N ALA A 146 17.25 12.56 2.23
CA ALA A 146 16.05 12.22 2.99
C ALA A 146 15.10 11.37 2.13
N SER A 147 14.59 10.30 2.71
CA SER A 147 13.67 9.38 2.04
C SER A 147 12.55 8.93 2.98
N ILE A 148 11.38 8.63 2.41
CA ILE A 148 10.28 7.97 3.12
C ILE A 148 10.10 6.56 2.57
N GLY A 149 9.67 5.64 3.44
CA GLY A 149 9.14 4.35 3.03
C GLY A 149 7.67 4.49 2.64
N LEU A 150 7.27 3.83 1.59
CA LEU A 150 5.88 3.66 1.17
C LEU A 150 5.57 2.18 1.11
N GLY A 151 4.46 1.77 1.70
CA GLY A 151 3.93 0.42 1.53
C GLY A 151 2.50 0.47 1.04
N CYS A 152 2.10 -0.48 0.22
CA CYS A 152 0.71 -0.59 -0.20
C CYS A 152 0.26 -2.04 -0.38
N LEU A 153 -1.05 -2.24 -0.24
CA LEU A 153 -1.77 -3.40 -0.75
C LEU A 153 -2.51 -3.00 -2.03
N TYR A 154 -2.23 -3.70 -3.10
CA TYR A 154 -2.72 -3.43 -4.44
C TYR A 154 -3.51 -4.61 -4.99
N ASP A 155 -4.78 -4.40 -5.36
CA ASP A 155 -5.56 -5.39 -6.11
C ASP A 155 -5.08 -5.44 -7.55
N VAL A 156 -4.43 -6.54 -7.90
CA VAL A 156 -3.74 -6.72 -9.17
C VAL A 156 -4.72 -6.77 -10.35
N MET A 157 -5.88 -7.40 -10.16
CA MET A 157 -6.85 -7.60 -11.22
C MET A 157 -7.69 -6.35 -11.50
N ASN A 158 -8.03 -5.61 -10.45
CA ASN A 158 -8.87 -4.41 -10.56
C ASN A 158 -8.05 -3.12 -10.62
N ARG A 159 -6.73 -3.19 -10.46
CA ARG A 159 -5.81 -2.05 -10.49
C ARG A 159 -6.15 -0.98 -9.46
N MET A 160 -6.50 -1.42 -8.26
CA MET A 160 -6.89 -0.56 -7.14
C MET A 160 -5.87 -0.66 -6.01
N ILE A 161 -5.43 0.46 -5.48
CA ILE A 161 -4.71 0.48 -4.21
C ILE A 161 -5.77 0.35 -3.12
N LEU A 162 -5.68 -0.59 -2.20
CA LEU A 162 -6.64 -0.80 -1.12
C LEU A 162 -6.20 -0.17 0.18
N GLU A 163 -4.92 -0.25 0.46
CA GLU A 163 -4.29 0.39 1.62
C GLU A 163 -2.92 0.94 1.22
N SER A 164 -2.53 2.05 1.84
CA SER A 164 -1.21 2.64 1.67
C SER A 164 -0.76 3.39 2.90
N ASP A 165 0.52 3.23 3.25
CA ASP A 165 1.14 3.91 4.39
C ASP A 165 2.47 4.55 4.00
N CYS A 166 2.75 5.68 4.65
CA CYS A 166 4.07 6.31 4.64
C CYS A 166 4.76 6.06 5.99
N CYS A 167 6.03 5.73 5.98
CA CYS A 167 6.81 5.43 7.18
C CYS A 167 8.27 5.91 7.06
N LYS A 168 9.07 5.64 8.07
CA LYS A 168 10.53 5.86 7.99
C LYS A 168 11.14 5.07 6.83
N CYS A 169 12.22 5.58 6.24
CA CYS A 169 12.82 4.96 5.04
C CYS A 169 13.35 3.54 5.28
N LYS A 170 13.67 3.19 6.52
CA LYS A 170 14.01 1.83 6.95
C LYS A 170 12.84 1.26 7.73
N PHE A 171 12.11 0.37 7.14
CA PHE A 171 10.91 -0.23 7.71
C PHE A 171 10.85 -1.73 7.43
N ASP A 172 10.07 -2.42 8.24
CA ASP A 172 9.73 -3.82 8.02
C ASP A 172 8.50 -3.88 7.10
N GLU A 173 8.73 -4.24 5.85
CA GLU A 173 7.69 -4.31 4.81
C GLU A 173 6.58 -5.29 5.20
N MET A 174 6.95 -6.42 5.81
CA MET A 174 5.97 -7.42 6.22
C MET A 174 5.06 -6.91 7.34
N ARG A 175 5.65 -6.26 8.34
CA ARG A 175 4.87 -5.68 9.46
C ARG A 175 3.94 -4.57 9.00
N LEU A 176 4.39 -3.79 8.02
CA LEU A 176 3.55 -2.76 7.39
C LEU A 176 2.37 -3.40 6.65
N ALA A 177 2.64 -4.43 5.85
CA ALA A 177 1.61 -5.17 5.12
C ALA A 177 0.60 -5.85 6.06
N GLU A 178 1.04 -6.43 7.18
CA GLU A 178 0.14 -6.99 8.20
C GLU A 178 -0.82 -5.94 8.75
N GLY A 179 -0.32 -4.75 9.10
CA GLY A 179 -1.17 -3.65 9.56
C GLY A 179 -2.16 -3.16 8.49
N GLN A 180 -1.76 -3.19 7.22
CA GLN A 180 -2.65 -2.87 6.11
C GLN A 180 -3.75 -3.92 5.93
N ILE A 181 -3.39 -5.21 6.01
CA ILE A 181 -4.34 -6.32 5.94
C ILE A 181 -5.39 -6.22 7.06
N ASP A 182 -4.98 -5.85 8.26
CA ASP A 182 -5.89 -5.72 9.41
C ASP A 182 -6.94 -4.62 9.22
N ARG A 183 -6.66 -3.62 8.37
CA ARG A 183 -7.62 -2.53 8.05
C ARG A 183 -8.54 -2.84 6.86
N LEU A 184 -8.26 -3.88 6.08
CA LEU A 184 -9.06 -4.23 4.89
C LEU A 184 -10.56 -4.44 5.17
N PRO A 185 -11.00 -5.04 6.31
CA PRO A 185 -12.43 -5.19 6.60
C PRO A 185 -13.22 -3.90 6.61
N GLU A 186 -12.57 -2.76 6.89
CA GLU A 186 -13.19 -1.44 6.85
C GLU A 186 -13.48 -0.94 5.42
N THR A 187 -12.78 -1.50 4.43
CA THR A 187 -12.89 -1.13 3.01
C THR A 187 -13.65 -2.18 2.21
N MET A 188 -13.50 -3.46 2.57
CA MET A 188 -14.06 -4.62 1.84
C MET A 188 -14.66 -5.62 2.83
N SER A 189 -15.96 -5.57 3.06
CA SER A 189 -16.61 -6.31 4.16
C SER A 189 -16.77 -7.81 3.96
N THR A 190 -16.80 -8.35 2.74
CA THR A 190 -17.22 -9.76 2.51
C THR A 190 -16.45 -10.52 1.45
N THR A 191 -15.66 -9.88 0.62
CA THR A 191 -14.96 -10.55 -0.50
C THR A 191 -13.71 -11.26 0.01
N PRO A 192 -13.55 -12.57 -0.19
CA PRO A 192 -12.34 -13.28 0.18
C PRO A 192 -11.15 -12.77 -0.64
N PHE A 193 -9.98 -12.74 -0.02
CA PHE A 193 -8.75 -12.31 -0.68
C PHE A 193 -7.58 -13.23 -0.37
N LEU A 194 -6.57 -13.17 -1.19
CA LEU A 194 -5.27 -13.78 -0.96
C LEU A 194 -4.15 -12.75 -1.20
N VAL A 195 -3.02 -12.92 -0.52
CA VAL A 195 -1.91 -11.97 -0.57
C VAL A 195 -0.72 -12.57 -1.33
N VAL A 196 -0.25 -11.87 -2.35
CA VAL A 196 0.95 -12.27 -3.10
C VAL A 196 2.12 -11.37 -2.73
N MET A 197 3.26 -11.96 -2.37
CA MET A 197 4.41 -11.27 -1.79
C MET A 197 5.71 -11.61 -2.52
N ASP A 198 6.65 -10.66 -2.57
CA ASP A 198 8.00 -10.87 -3.10
C ASP A 198 8.99 -11.39 -2.04
N ARG A 199 10.24 -11.61 -2.45
CA ARG A 199 11.37 -12.18 -1.67
C ARG A 199 11.72 -11.42 -0.39
N GLY A 200 11.27 -10.19 -0.23
CA GLY A 200 11.51 -9.37 0.97
C GLY A 200 10.61 -9.74 2.16
N TYR A 201 9.46 -10.33 1.87
CA TYR A 201 8.39 -10.57 2.84
C TYR A 201 8.44 -11.92 3.59
N PRO A 202 8.94 -13.02 3.03
CA PRO A 202 8.82 -14.33 3.67
C PRO A 202 9.48 -14.38 5.04
N SER A 203 8.67 -14.64 6.07
CA SER A 203 9.14 -15.02 7.40
C SER A 203 8.19 -16.05 8.01
N THR A 204 8.73 -17.06 8.70
CA THR A 204 7.91 -18.11 9.33
C THR A 204 6.89 -17.51 10.30
N ALA A 205 7.28 -16.49 11.05
CA ALA A 205 6.38 -15.79 11.98
C ALA A 205 5.20 -15.12 11.27
N ALA A 206 5.45 -14.48 10.11
CA ALA A 206 4.39 -13.86 9.31
C ALA A 206 3.43 -14.92 8.75
N PHE A 207 3.95 -16.03 8.25
CA PHE A 207 3.11 -17.12 7.75
C PHE A 207 2.19 -17.67 8.84
N ILE A 208 2.71 -17.88 10.05
CA ILE A 208 1.91 -18.35 11.19
C ILE A 208 0.78 -17.36 11.49
N ARG A 209 1.09 -16.05 11.61
CA ARG A 209 0.06 -15.02 11.87
C ARG A 209 -1.00 -14.96 10.78
N MET A 210 -0.61 -15.08 9.51
CA MET A 210 -1.55 -15.11 8.39
C MET A 210 -2.45 -16.35 8.44
N MET A 211 -1.89 -17.52 8.72
CA MET A 211 -2.65 -18.77 8.87
C MET A 211 -3.63 -18.71 10.04
N GLU A 212 -3.23 -18.16 11.17
CA GLU A 212 -4.11 -17.97 12.35
C GLU A 212 -5.27 -17.00 12.07
N LYS A 213 -5.08 -16.04 11.17
CA LYS A 213 -6.12 -15.13 10.67
C LYS A 213 -6.94 -15.72 9.52
N GLY A 214 -6.66 -16.94 9.09
CA GLY A 214 -7.32 -17.55 7.93
C GLY A 214 -6.97 -16.88 6.58
N ILE A 215 -5.86 -16.13 6.51
CA ILE A 215 -5.44 -15.41 5.31
C ILE A 215 -4.66 -16.35 4.40
N LEU A 216 -5.10 -16.45 3.15
CA LEU A 216 -4.40 -17.17 2.11
C LEU A 216 -3.25 -16.31 1.56
N PHE A 217 -2.11 -16.93 1.29
CA PHE A 217 -0.95 -16.23 0.77
C PHE A 217 -0.13 -17.05 -0.23
N LEU A 218 0.61 -16.35 -1.07
CA LEU A 218 1.64 -16.88 -1.96
C LEU A 218 2.87 -15.98 -1.88
N ALA A 219 4.02 -16.54 -1.53
CA ALA A 219 5.25 -15.77 -1.39
C ALA A 219 6.40 -16.40 -2.17
N ARG A 220 7.26 -15.56 -2.75
CA ARG A 220 8.49 -15.99 -3.42
C ARG A 220 9.61 -16.13 -2.39
N LEU A 221 10.35 -17.23 -2.45
CA LEU A 221 11.52 -17.48 -1.64
C LEU A 221 12.81 -17.08 -2.37
N LYS A 222 13.85 -16.74 -1.61
CA LYS A 222 15.24 -16.74 -2.09
C LYS A 222 15.73 -18.18 -2.14
N SER A 223 16.66 -18.48 -3.02
CA SER A 223 17.31 -19.80 -3.08
C SER A 223 18.06 -20.16 -1.78
N SER A 224 18.36 -19.16 -0.94
CA SER A 224 18.96 -19.33 0.37
C SER A 224 17.99 -19.69 1.49
N ASP A 225 16.68 -19.43 1.28
CA ASP A 225 15.68 -19.58 2.31
C ASP A 225 15.17 -21.03 2.35
N TYR A 226 14.92 -21.57 3.54
CA TYR A 226 14.33 -22.90 3.72
C TYR A 226 15.05 -24.02 2.93
N LYS A 227 16.38 -24.00 2.84
CA LYS A 227 17.18 -24.95 2.04
C LYS A 227 16.94 -26.41 2.39
N LYS A 228 16.74 -26.72 3.66
CA LYS A 228 16.46 -28.10 4.12
C LYS A 228 15.11 -28.57 3.60
N GLU A 229 14.11 -27.72 3.69
CA GLU A 229 12.76 -28.00 3.23
C GLU A 229 12.70 -28.07 1.69
N GLN A 230 13.40 -27.19 1.00
CA GLN A 230 13.54 -27.26 -0.46
C GLN A 230 14.20 -28.57 -0.93
N ALA A 231 15.22 -29.05 -0.20
CA ALA A 231 15.89 -30.33 -0.50
C ALA A 231 15.03 -31.54 -0.15
N ALA A 232 14.11 -31.42 0.81
CA ALA A 232 13.20 -32.48 1.22
C ALA A 232 11.97 -32.61 0.32
N MET A 233 11.78 -31.72 -0.65
CA MET A 233 10.63 -31.80 -1.59
C MET A 233 10.72 -33.07 -2.42
N ALA A 234 9.71 -33.93 -2.32
CA ALA A 234 9.60 -35.18 -3.11
C ALA A 234 9.24 -34.91 -4.59
N ALA A 235 8.66 -33.74 -4.89
CA ALA A 235 8.22 -33.30 -6.22
C ALA A 235 8.37 -31.80 -6.37
N SER A 236 8.13 -31.25 -7.57
CA SER A 236 8.12 -29.82 -7.84
C SER A 236 6.99 -29.06 -7.11
N ASP A 237 6.01 -29.79 -6.59
CA ASP A 237 4.88 -29.30 -5.83
C ASP A 237 4.64 -30.23 -4.66
N ALA A 238 4.94 -29.81 -3.43
CA ALA A 238 4.90 -30.64 -2.23
C ALA A 238 4.56 -29.84 -0.99
N TRP A 239 3.82 -30.46 -0.06
CA TRP A 239 3.67 -30.00 1.30
C TRP A 239 4.90 -30.42 2.11
N VAL A 240 5.47 -29.46 2.84
CA VAL A 240 6.69 -29.64 3.63
C VAL A 240 6.50 -29.13 5.05
N ASP A 241 7.08 -29.84 6.00
CA ASP A 241 7.10 -29.43 7.40
C ASP A 241 8.27 -28.49 7.67
N ILE A 242 7.98 -27.32 8.17
CA ILE A 242 8.96 -26.33 8.59
C ILE A 242 9.08 -26.42 10.11
N TYR A 243 10.13 -27.07 10.59
CA TYR A 243 10.39 -27.24 12.02
C TYR A 243 10.82 -25.92 12.65
N LEU A 244 10.16 -25.55 13.76
CA LEU A 244 10.37 -24.32 14.52
C LEU A 244 11.42 -24.56 15.63
N ASP A 245 12.65 -24.80 15.20
CA ASP A 245 13.78 -25.04 16.11
C ASP A 245 14.23 -23.75 16.83
N LYS A 246 15.13 -23.93 17.81
CA LYS A 246 15.65 -22.78 18.59
C LYS A 246 16.32 -21.71 17.73
N SER A 247 16.87 -22.07 16.57
CA SER A 247 17.54 -21.13 15.69
C SER A 247 16.54 -20.20 14.99
N ARG A 248 15.38 -20.73 14.60
CA ARG A 248 14.28 -19.95 13.99
C ARG A 248 13.54 -19.08 14.99
N ILE A 249 13.36 -19.60 16.23
CA ILE A 249 12.65 -18.86 17.29
C ILE A 249 13.53 -17.76 17.91
N ARG A 250 14.86 -17.87 17.83
CA ARG A 250 15.80 -16.98 18.53
C ARG A 250 15.51 -15.50 18.36
N HIS A 251 15.13 -15.07 17.17
CA HIS A 251 14.82 -13.65 16.88
C HIS A 251 13.47 -13.18 17.43
N TYR A 252 12.63 -14.09 17.89
CA TYR A 252 11.29 -13.83 18.42
C TYR A 252 11.17 -14.14 19.92
N GLN A 253 12.29 -14.40 20.60
CA GLN A 253 12.30 -14.70 22.04
C GLN A 253 11.68 -13.55 22.84
N GLY A 254 10.86 -13.89 23.83
CA GLY A 254 10.14 -12.91 24.66
C GLY A 254 8.90 -12.29 24.01
N THR A 255 8.60 -12.60 22.75
CA THR A 255 7.39 -12.12 22.06
C THR A 255 6.29 -13.19 22.05
N ASP A 256 5.03 -12.76 21.85
CA ASP A 256 3.88 -13.68 21.75
C ASP A 256 4.06 -14.67 20.61
N ILE A 257 4.50 -14.20 19.44
CA ILE A 257 4.75 -15.08 18.30
C ILE A 257 5.86 -16.08 18.57
N GLY A 258 6.89 -15.72 19.33
CA GLY A 258 7.96 -16.64 19.73
C GLY A 258 7.45 -17.75 20.64
N ARG A 259 6.56 -17.44 21.59
CA ARG A 259 5.85 -18.44 22.41
C ARG A 259 5.00 -19.36 21.54
N ARG A 260 4.22 -18.77 20.65
CA ARG A 260 3.36 -19.51 19.72
C ARG A 260 4.15 -20.46 18.81
N MET A 261 5.29 -20.01 18.28
CA MET A 261 6.19 -20.85 17.48
C MET A 261 6.72 -22.04 18.30
N ALA A 262 7.07 -21.81 19.55
CA ALA A 262 7.56 -22.89 20.43
C ALA A 262 6.47 -23.94 20.74
N GLU A 263 5.22 -23.51 20.92
CA GLU A 263 4.06 -24.37 21.13
C GLU A 263 3.73 -25.22 19.89
N LEU A 264 3.78 -24.64 18.70
CA LEU A 264 3.46 -25.33 17.44
C LEU A 264 4.51 -26.38 17.07
N GLY A 265 5.78 -26.14 17.36
CA GLY A 265 6.88 -27.04 17.02
C GLY A 265 7.19 -27.15 15.52
N HIS A 266 6.19 -27.15 14.66
CA HIS A 266 6.32 -27.07 13.20
C HIS A 266 5.10 -26.44 12.55
N VAL A 267 5.24 -26.04 11.30
CA VAL A 267 4.12 -25.64 10.44
C VAL A 267 4.28 -26.31 9.08
N THR A 268 3.18 -26.81 8.53
CA THR A 268 3.16 -27.44 7.21
C THR A 268 2.74 -26.41 6.17
N LEU A 269 3.58 -26.18 5.17
CA LEU A 269 3.33 -25.26 4.05
C LEU A 269 3.63 -25.96 2.72
N ARG A 270 2.97 -25.53 1.67
CA ARG A 270 3.17 -26.01 0.32
C ARG A 270 4.29 -25.23 -0.35
N MET A 271 5.27 -25.91 -0.90
CA MET A 271 6.33 -25.35 -1.74
C MET A 271 6.13 -25.77 -3.19
N VAL A 272 6.24 -24.81 -4.11
CA VAL A 272 6.04 -25.03 -5.55
C VAL A 272 7.24 -24.46 -6.31
N LYS A 273 7.88 -25.30 -7.13
CA LYS A 273 8.95 -24.90 -8.05
C LYS A 273 8.35 -24.57 -9.40
N VAL A 274 8.48 -23.32 -9.83
CA VAL A 274 7.97 -22.84 -11.12
C VAL A 274 9.15 -22.65 -12.06
N PRO A 275 9.18 -23.33 -13.22
CA PRO A 275 10.23 -23.15 -14.20
C PRO A 275 10.15 -21.77 -14.84
N LEU A 276 11.31 -21.14 -15.00
CA LEU A 276 11.51 -19.88 -15.72
C LEU A 276 12.29 -20.12 -17.01
N PRO A 277 12.28 -19.16 -17.95
CA PRO A 277 13.22 -19.16 -19.06
C PRO A 277 14.67 -19.33 -18.58
N ASP A 278 15.55 -19.84 -19.44
CA ASP A 278 16.99 -20.07 -19.18
C ASP A 278 17.28 -21.12 -18.10
N ASN A 279 16.43 -22.16 -17.97
CA ASN A 279 16.59 -23.23 -16.98
C ASN A 279 16.71 -22.74 -15.53
N LYS A 280 16.13 -21.61 -15.22
CA LYS A 280 15.99 -21.10 -13.85
C LYS A 280 14.70 -21.59 -13.25
N GLU A 281 14.68 -21.68 -11.93
CA GLU A 281 13.48 -22.01 -11.16
C GLU A 281 13.18 -20.93 -10.14
N GLU A 282 11.91 -20.61 -9.97
CA GLU A 282 11.43 -19.86 -8.81
C GLU A 282 10.79 -20.81 -7.81
N ILE A 283 11.04 -20.54 -6.54
CA ILE A 283 10.47 -21.32 -5.44
C ILE A 283 9.44 -20.44 -4.74
N LEU A 284 8.23 -20.93 -4.72
CA LEU A 284 7.11 -20.29 -4.07
C LEU A 284 6.71 -21.08 -2.84
N ILE A 285 6.24 -20.38 -1.80
CA ILE A 285 5.71 -20.97 -0.56
C ILE A 285 4.29 -20.42 -0.33
N THR A 286 3.38 -21.30 0.12
CA THR A 286 1.96 -20.95 0.20
C THR A 286 1.21 -21.84 1.19
N ASN A 287 0.04 -21.39 1.63
CA ASN A 287 -0.99 -22.19 2.30
C ASN A 287 -2.22 -22.45 1.40
N LEU A 288 -2.13 -22.14 0.10
CA LEU A 288 -3.21 -22.35 -0.85
C LEU A 288 -3.52 -23.86 -1.05
N PRO A 289 -4.79 -24.29 -0.98
CA PRO A 289 -5.18 -25.68 -1.15
C PRO A 289 -4.90 -26.16 -2.58
N SER A 290 -4.34 -27.35 -2.72
CA SER A 290 -3.97 -27.97 -4.01
C SER A 290 -5.18 -28.25 -4.90
N GLU A 291 -6.32 -28.53 -4.30
CA GLU A 291 -7.58 -28.86 -5.00
C GLU A 291 -8.12 -27.66 -5.79
N THR A 292 -7.96 -26.46 -5.25
CA THR A 292 -8.42 -25.22 -5.89
C THR A 292 -7.32 -24.56 -6.74
N PHE A 293 -6.08 -24.62 -6.27
CA PHE A 293 -4.92 -23.98 -6.86
C PHE A 293 -3.89 -25.04 -7.25
N ASP A 294 -4.04 -25.64 -8.43
CA ASP A 294 -3.04 -26.53 -8.99
C ASP A 294 -1.73 -25.79 -9.33
N HIS A 295 -0.71 -26.53 -9.73
CA HIS A 295 0.63 -25.99 -10.04
C HIS A 295 0.57 -24.86 -11.10
N LEU A 296 -0.26 -24.99 -12.14
CA LEU A 296 -0.37 -23.98 -13.19
C LEU A 296 -1.03 -22.69 -12.69
N LYS A 297 -2.08 -22.82 -11.89
CA LYS A 297 -2.73 -21.66 -11.26
C LYS A 297 -1.83 -20.92 -10.27
N ILE A 298 -0.98 -21.65 -9.53
CA ILE A 298 0.04 -21.03 -8.66
C ILE A 298 1.02 -20.21 -9.50
N ALA A 299 1.51 -20.74 -10.61
CA ALA A 299 2.42 -20.01 -11.51
C ALA A 299 1.73 -18.78 -12.12
N GLU A 300 0.49 -18.92 -12.61
CA GLU A 300 -0.31 -17.81 -13.14
C GLU A 300 -0.53 -16.72 -12.09
N LEU A 301 -0.95 -17.10 -10.88
CA LEU A 301 -1.19 -16.20 -9.78
C LEU A 301 0.06 -15.39 -9.44
N TYR A 302 1.22 -16.03 -9.40
CA TYR A 302 2.47 -15.34 -9.12
C TYR A 302 2.88 -14.38 -10.25
N LEU A 303 2.68 -14.75 -11.51
CA LEU A 303 2.95 -13.89 -12.67
C LEU A 303 2.09 -12.61 -12.67
N MET A 304 0.86 -12.67 -12.15
CA MET A 304 0.01 -11.49 -12.03
C MET A 304 0.65 -10.38 -11.18
N ARG A 305 1.49 -10.73 -10.22
CA ARG A 305 2.22 -9.75 -9.41
C ARG A 305 3.12 -8.85 -10.26
N TRP A 306 3.75 -9.38 -11.32
CA TRP A 306 4.65 -8.62 -12.20
C TRP A 306 3.93 -7.53 -12.99
N ASN A 307 2.65 -7.67 -13.26
CA ASN A 307 1.86 -6.64 -13.93
C ASN A 307 1.79 -5.32 -13.14
N LYS A 308 2.22 -5.34 -11.88
CA LYS A 308 2.28 -4.22 -10.95
C LYS A 308 3.52 -3.33 -11.13
N GLU A 309 4.66 -3.87 -11.58
CA GLU A 309 5.92 -3.10 -11.63
C GLU A 309 5.80 -1.83 -12.48
N GLY A 310 5.03 -1.88 -13.58
CA GLY A 310 4.70 -0.71 -14.38
C GLY A 310 3.88 0.35 -13.65
N TYR A 311 3.06 -0.04 -12.67
CA TYR A 311 2.19 0.89 -11.93
C TYR A 311 2.93 1.61 -10.79
N PHE A 312 3.83 0.92 -10.09
CA PHE A 312 4.65 1.54 -9.03
C PHE A 312 5.63 2.57 -9.57
N SER A 313 6.19 2.36 -10.75
CA SER A 313 7.05 3.36 -11.40
C SER A 313 6.27 4.64 -11.74
N GLN A 314 5.00 4.53 -12.11
CA GLN A 314 4.11 5.68 -12.35
C GLN A 314 3.66 6.34 -11.05
N SER A 315 3.36 5.55 -10.00
CA SER A 315 2.96 6.07 -8.69
C SER A 315 4.12 6.74 -7.95
N SER A 316 5.35 6.25 -8.07
CA SER A 316 6.53 6.87 -7.46
C SER A 316 6.80 8.26 -8.04
N SER A 317 6.56 8.51 -9.34
CA SER A 317 6.66 9.85 -9.92
C SER A 317 5.61 10.80 -9.35
N PHE A 318 4.38 10.34 -9.15
CA PHE A 318 3.32 11.12 -8.50
C PHE A 318 3.67 11.51 -7.06
N PHE A 319 4.24 10.56 -6.29
CA PHE A 319 4.70 10.83 -4.92
C PHE A 319 5.91 11.75 -4.89
N TYR A 320 6.83 11.64 -5.83
CA TYR A 320 8.00 12.51 -5.92
C TYR A 320 7.60 13.98 -6.06
N ASP A 321 6.66 14.28 -6.94
CA ASP A 321 6.15 15.63 -7.16
C ASP A 321 5.36 16.21 -5.98
N ASN A 322 4.81 15.35 -5.12
CA ASN A 322 4.02 15.73 -3.94
C ASN A 322 4.76 15.56 -2.60
N SER A 323 6.02 15.13 -2.62
CA SER A 323 6.79 14.75 -1.42
C SER A 323 6.85 15.84 -0.34
N SER A 324 6.98 17.12 -0.73
CA SER A 324 7.00 18.26 0.21
C SER A 324 5.69 18.44 0.99
N VAL A 325 4.56 18.00 0.40
CA VAL A 325 3.23 18.08 1.02
C VAL A 325 2.99 16.90 1.94
N ILE A 326 3.36 15.71 1.49
CA ILE A 326 3.25 14.47 2.24
C ILE A 326 4.03 14.58 3.55
N CYS A 327 5.28 15.04 3.50
CA CYS A 327 6.14 15.14 4.69
C CYS A 327 5.64 16.11 5.76
N ARG A 328 5.13 17.30 5.38
CA ARG A 328 4.62 18.27 6.36
C ARG A 328 3.31 17.85 7.00
N ASN A 329 2.48 17.11 6.27
CA ASN A 329 1.17 16.69 6.74
C ASN A 329 1.21 15.35 7.47
N TYR A 330 2.17 14.47 7.13
CA TYR A 330 2.38 13.17 7.79
C TYR A 330 2.61 13.30 9.31
N ARG A 331 3.41 14.28 9.74
CA ARG A 331 3.63 14.55 11.19
C ARG A 331 2.32 14.78 11.95
N LYS A 332 1.36 15.45 11.33
CA LYS A 332 0.03 15.67 11.95
C LYS A 332 -0.84 14.42 11.93
N CYS A 333 -0.75 13.62 10.87
CA CYS A 333 -1.50 12.36 10.76
C CYS A 333 -1.03 11.32 11.76
N MET A 334 0.29 11.14 11.91
CA MET A 334 0.86 10.17 12.87
C MET A 334 0.57 10.54 14.33
N GLY A 335 0.61 11.83 14.67
CA GLY A 335 0.21 12.30 16.02
C GLY A 335 -1.25 12.04 16.36
N ILE A 336 -2.12 12.01 15.34
CA ILE A 336 -3.56 11.72 15.52
C ILE A 336 -3.79 10.20 15.63
N MET A 337 -3.04 9.38 14.86
CA MET A 337 -3.16 7.92 14.94
C MET A 337 -2.59 7.35 16.24
N GLN A 338 -1.49 7.88 16.75
CA GLN A 338 -0.91 7.46 18.05
C GLN A 338 -1.79 7.80 19.25
N ASN A 339 -2.70 8.78 19.13
CA ASN A 339 -3.65 9.14 20.18
C ASN A 339 -5.01 8.39 20.08
N ARG A 340 -5.16 7.44 19.15
CA ARG A 340 -6.39 6.62 18.97
C ARG A 340 -6.17 5.12 19.24
N VAL A 341 -5.01 4.75 19.80
CA VAL A 341 -4.71 3.39 20.30
C VAL A 341 -4.78 3.38 21.83
#